data_2527d3b3d43cc4274934aad642693714
#
_entry.id   2527d3b3d43cc4274934aad642693714
#
_cell.length_a   1.000
_cell.length_b   1.000
_cell.length_c   1.000
_cell.angle_alpha   90.00
_cell.angle_beta   90.00
_cell.angle_gamma   90.00
#
_symmetry.space_group_name_H-M   'P 1'
#
loop_
_entity.id
_entity.type
_entity.pdbx_description
1 polymer ?
#
loop_
_entity_poly.entity_id
_entity_poly.type
_entity_poly.pdbx_seq_one_letter_code
_entity_poly.pdbx_strand_id
1 'polypeptide(L)'
;MKKSLLILFFTSVAFSQSILGTWQLQEQYKNNEVVTFKPYLKYEFSPPNVWRSYVGDYIDYGFFSTKEQSIVLKFDDGDAAKGIYSIKGDSLLTIEIEDSKMAFMRLPKKPEL
;
A
#
# COMPACT_ATOMS: atom_id res chain seq x y z
N MET A 1 -7.19 7.97 -36.26
CA MET A 1 -8.12 7.07 -35.59
C MET A 1 -7.37 5.91 -34.92
N LYS A 2 -6.55 5.22 -35.66
CA LYS A 2 -5.83 4.11 -35.08
C LYS A 2 -4.80 4.54 -34.05
N LYS A 3 -4.31 5.77 -34.18
CA LYS A 3 -3.35 6.31 -33.23
C LYS A 3 -3.93 6.45 -31.84
N SER A 4 -5.23 6.73 -31.76
CA SER A 4 -5.89 6.88 -30.48
C SER A 4 -5.89 5.58 -29.69
N LEU A 5 -6.05 4.47 -30.39
CA LEU A 5 -6.03 3.17 -29.73
C LEU A 5 -4.67 2.85 -29.14
N LEU A 6 -3.62 3.19 -29.86
CA LEU A 6 -2.27 2.96 -29.34
C LEU A 6 -2.01 3.75 -28.07
N ILE A 7 -2.47 4.99 -28.04
CA ILE A 7 -2.30 5.82 -26.87
C ILE A 7 -3.01 5.20 -25.67
N LEU A 8 -4.20 4.66 -25.90
CA LEU A 8 -4.94 4.01 -24.82
C LEU A 8 -4.21 2.81 -24.27
N PHE A 9 -3.58 2.04 -25.11
CA PHE A 9 -2.79 0.90 -24.63
C PHE A 9 -1.66 1.33 -23.73
N PHE A 10 -0.91 2.32 -24.13
CA PHE A 10 0.18 2.83 -23.31
C PHE A 10 -0.32 3.32 -21.96
N THR A 11 -1.44 4.02 -21.97
CA THR A 11 -2.01 4.53 -20.74
C THR A 11 -2.36 3.39 -19.80
N SER A 12 -2.94 2.31 -20.32
CA SER A 12 -3.30 1.17 -19.49
C SER A 12 -2.08 0.52 -18.86
N VAL A 13 -1.03 0.35 -19.64
CA VAL A 13 0.19 -0.27 -19.11
C VAL A 13 0.82 0.58 -18.02
N ALA A 14 0.73 1.91 -18.17
CA ALA A 14 1.36 2.81 -17.21
C ALA A 14 0.77 2.73 -15.82
N PHE A 15 -0.43 2.17 -15.66
CA PHE A 15 -1.10 2.13 -14.37
C PHE A 15 -0.97 0.80 -13.65
N SER A 16 -0.25 -0.16 -14.20
CA SER A 16 -0.09 -1.45 -13.54
C SER A 16 1.09 -1.41 -12.58
N GLN A 17 0.95 -0.61 -11.52
CA GLN A 17 1.96 -0.54 -10.47
C GLN A 17 1.59 -1.48 -9.34
N SER A 18 2.61 -2.11 -8.78
CA SER A 18 2.41 -3.13 -7.77
C SER A 18 2.53 -2.56 -6.36
N ILE A 19 1.65 -3.00 -5.47
CA ILE A 19 1.76 -2.69 -4.06
C ILE A 19 2.84 -3.55 -3.39
N LEU A 20 3.32 -4.59 -4.07
CA LEU A 20 4.31 -5.48 -3.47
C LEU A 20 5.58 -4.74 -3.10
N GLY A 21 6.12 -5.05 -1.93
CA GLY A 21 7.33 -4.42 -1.42
C GLY A 21 7.14 -3.96 0.01
N THR A 22 8.12 -3.20 0.48
CA THR A 22 8.12 -2.68 1.85
C THR A 22 7.92 -1.18 1.82
N TRP A 23 7.03 -0.71 2.68
CA TRP A 23 6.61 0.68 2.73
C TRP A 23 6.73 1.20 4.15
N GLN A 24 7.29 2.40 4.30
CA GLN A 24 7.43 3.03 5.60
C GLN A 24 6.45 4.18 5.74
N LEU A 25 5.75 4.22 6.88
CA LEU A 25 4.79 5.27 7.15
C LEU A 25 5.48 6.63 7.25
N GLN A 26 4.95 7.62 6.52
CA GLN A 26 5.46 8.97 6.53
C GLN A 26 4.52 9.92 7.25
N GLU A 27 3.22 9.77 7.01
CA GLU A 27 2.21 10.63 7.61
C GLU A 27 0.95 9.84 7.86
N GLN A 28 0.24 10.22 8.89
CA GLN A 28 -1.05 9.63 9.22
C GLN A 28 -2.03 10.72 9.58
N TYR A 29 -3.23 10.61 9.03
CA TYR A 29 -4.31 11.57 9.28
C TYR A 29 -5.52 10.82 9.78
N LYS A 30 -6.24 11.45 10.68
CA LYS A 30 -7.54 10.96 11.13
C LYS A 30 -8.49 12.15 11.14
N ASN A 31 -9.62 12.03 10.44
CA ASN A 31 -10.58 13.13 10.27
C ASN A 31 -9.88 14.38 9.71
N ASN A 32 -8.97 14.16 8.75
CA ASN A 32 -8.22 15.23 8.08
C ASN A 32 -7.25 15.99 8.97
N GLU A 33 -6.95 15.46 10.16
CA GLU A 33 -5.96 16.06 11.04
C GLU A 33 -4.76 15.14 11.18
N VAL A 34 -3.58 15.73 11.25
CA VAL A 34 -2.34 14.97 11.42
C VAL A 34 -2.36 14.29 12.77
N VAL A 35 -2.03 13.00 12.78
CA VAL A 35 -2.00 12.20 13.99
C VAL A 35 -0.56 11.84 14.30
N THR A 36 -0.19 11.86 15.58
CA THR A 36 1.12 11.38 16.01
C THR A 36 1.23 9.89 15.71
N PHE A 37 2.32 9.50 15.09
CA PHE A 37 2.54 8.11 14.73
C PHE A 37 3.97 7.71 15.05
N LYS A 38 4.18 6.40 15.04
CA LYS A 38 5.52 5.86 15.27
C LYS A 38 6.25 5.79 13.94
N PRO A 39 7.39 6.50 13.80
CA PRO A 39 8.05 6.61 12.50
C PRO A 39 8.64 5.29 11.97
N TYR A 40 8.68 4.26 12.79
CA TYR A 40 9.21 2.97 12.38
C TYR A 40 8.11 1.97 12.02
N LEU A 41 6.89 2.44 11.82
CA LEU A 41 5.82 1.57 11.32
C LEU A 41 6.08 1.27 9.84
N LYS A 42 6.12 -0.01 9.51
CA LYS A 42 6.31 -0.46 8.14
C LYS A 42 5.26 -1.49 7.78
N TYR A 43 4.84 -1.47 6.53
CA TYR A 43 4.00 -2.50 5.95
C TYR A 43 4.77 -3.20 4.87
N GLU A 44 4.67 -4.51 4.82
CA GLU A 44 5.30 -5.30 3.77
C GLU A 44 4.25 -6.15 3.09
N PHE A 45 4.20 -6.07 1.76
CA PHE A 45 3.28 -6.86 0.95
C PHE A 45 4.10 -7.82 0.10
N SER A 46 3.90 -9.11 0.30
CA SER A 46 4.66 -10.16 -0.37
C SER A 46 3.74 -11.07 -1.17
N PRO A 47 4.25 -11.61 -2.29
CA PRO A 47 3.44 -12.60 -3.03
C PRO A 47 3.23 -13.86 -2.21
N PRO A 48 2.12 -14.58 -2.41
CA PRO A 48 1.05 -14.20 -3.31
C PRO A 48 0.10 -13.18 -2.71
N ASN A 49 -0.06 -13.14 -1.39
CA ASN A 49 -1.05 -12.29 -0.75
C ASN A 49 -0.75 -12.07 0.73
N VAL A 50 0.50 -12.07 1.11
CA VAL A 50 0.92 -11.95 2.50
C VAL A 50 1.20 -10.50 2.86
N TRP A 51 0.69 -10.08 4.00
CA TRP A 51 0.87 -8.74 4.52
C TRP A 51 1.46 -8.81 5.91
N ARG A 52 2.47 -7.99 6.17
CA ARG A 52 3.08 -7.88 7.49
C ARG A 52 3.14 -6.43 7.92
N SER A 53 2.91 -6.21 9.20
CA SER A 53 3.01 -4.90 9.82
C SER A 53 4.09 -4.96 10.89
N TYR A 54 5.07 -4.07 10.78
CA TYR A 54 6.18 -3.99 11.72
C TYR A 54 6.04 -2.71 12.53
N VAL A 55 5.96 -2.84 13.85
CA VAL A 55 5.95 -1.69 14.76
C VAL A 55 7.05 -1.95 15.77
N GLY A 56 8.23 -1.40 15.52
CA GLY A 56 9.38 -1.71 16.33
C GLY A 56 9.72 -3.19 16.23
N ASP A 57 9.75 -3.87 17.35
CA ASP A 57 10.04 -5.30 17.38
C ASP A 57 8.79 -6.17 17.21
N TYR A 58 7.65 -5.56 17.15
CA TYR A 58 6.39 -6.27 17.08
C TYR A 58 5.98 -6.49 15.63
N ILE A 59 5.61 -7.72 15.30
CA ILE A 59 5.23 -8.09 13.93
C ILE A 59 3.83 -8.68 13.95
N ASP A 60 2.95 -8.08 13.18
CA ASP A 60 1.63 -8.66 12.89
C ASP A 60 1.64 -9.11 11.45
N TYR A 61 0.84 -10.11 11.13
CA TYR A 61 0.72 -10.52 9.73
C TYR A 61 -0.66 -11.09 9.46
N GLY A 62 -0.94 -11.18 8.18
CA GLY A 62 -2.20 -11.69 7.68
C GLY A 62 -2.12 -11.74 6.18
N PHE A 63 -3.26 -11.47 5.56
CA PHE A 63 -3.39 -11.57 4.12
C PHE A 63 -3.94 -10.27 3.56
N PHE A 64 -3.68 -10.02 2.30
CA PHE A 64 -4.24 -8.86 1.63
C PHE A 64 -4.79 -9.25 0.27
N SER A 65 -5.74 -8.48 -0.20
CA SER A 65 -6.23 -8.59 -1.55
C SER A 65 -6.52 -7.20 -2.09
N THR A 66 -6.35 -7.04 -3.38
CA THR A 66 -6.63 -5.79 -4.06
C THR A 66 -7.51 -6.06 -5.26
N LYS A 67 -8.41 -5.13 -5.53
CA LYS A 67 -9.23 -5.15 -6.73
C LYS A 67 -9.41 -3.71 -7.17
N GLU A 68 -8.78 -3.37 -8.31
CA GLU A 68 -8.76 -1.99 -8.76
C GLU A 68 -8.14 -1.11 -7.69
N GLN A 69 -8.87 -0.18 -7.10
CA GLN A 69 -8.35 0.69 -6.05
C GLN A 69 -8.75 0.23 -4.65
N SER A 70 -9.46 -0.87 -4.55
CA SER A 70 -9.87 -1.40 -3.25
C SER A 70 -8.79 -2.29 -2.67
N ILE A 71 -8.66 -2.24 -1.35
CA ILE A 71 -7.73 -3.09 -0.64
C ILE A 71 -8.42 -3.66 0.60
N VAL A 72 -8.16 -4.92 0.87
CA VAL A 72 -8.63 -5.59 2.09
C VAL A 72 -7.41 -6.14 2.80
N LEU A 73 -7.26 -5.77 4.06
CA LEU A 73 -6.22 -6.31 4.93
C LEU A 73 -6.91 -7.24 5.92
N LYS A 74 -6.57 -8.50 5.86
CA LYS A 74 -7.18 -9.51 6.71
C LYS A 74 -6.17 -9.97 7.73
N PHE A 75 -6.53 -9.84 9.00
CA PHE A 75 -5.65 -10.20 10.09
C PHE A 75 -5.76 -11.70 10.39
N ASP A 76 -4.77 -12.23 11.07
CA ASP A 76 -4.74 -13.66 11.37
C ASP A 76 -5.82 -14.07 12.38
N ASP A 77 -6.37 -13.11 13.14
CA ASP A 77 -7.47 -13.40 14.07
C ASP A 77 -8.84 -13.41 13.38
N GLY A 78 -8.89 -13.13 12.10
CA GLY A 78 -10.14 -13.13 11.34
C GLY A 78 -10.73 -11.76 11.08
N ASP A 79 -10.27 -10.72 11.75
CA ASP A 79 -10.72 -9.38 11.48
C ASP A 79 -10.22 -8.91 10.12
N ALA A 80 -10.92 -7.95 9.54
CA ALA A 80 -10.54 -7.41 8.25
C ALA A 80 -10.80 -5.91 8.22
N ALA A 81 -9.91 -5.19 7.54
CA ALA A 81 -10.07 -3.77 7.28
C ALA A 81 -10.17 -3.58 5.76
N LYS A 82 -11.15 -2.79 5.35
CA LYS A 82 -11.38 -2.51 3.93
C LYS A 82 -11.16 -1.02 3.67
N GLY A 83 -10.52 -0.73 2.56
CA GLY A 83 -10.26 0.64 2.22
C GLY A 83 -9.94 0.81 0.75
N ILE A 84 -9.38 1.96 0.44
CA ILE A 84 -8.91 2.26 -0.91
C ILE A 84 -7.44 2.62 -0.85
N TYR A 85 -6.74 2.38 -1.95
CA TYR A 85 -5.33 2.70 -2.00
C TYR A 85 -4.96 3.28 -3.35
N SER A 86 -3.86 4.01 -3.37
CA SER A 86 -3.30 4.52 -4.62
C SER A 86 -1.78 4.56 -4.50
N ILE A 87 -1.12 4.43 -5.65
CA ILE A 87 0.34 4.50 -5.72
C ILE A 87 0.69 5.57 -6.74
N LYS A 88 1.49 6.53 -6.30
CA LYS A 88 1.96 7.62 -7.17
C LYS A 88 3.44 7.45 -7.43
N GLY A 89 3.80 7.45 -8.72
CA GLY A 89 5.19 7.42 -9.11
C GLY A 89 5.97 6.25 -8.57
N ASP A 90 5.29 5.14 -8.27
CA ASP A 90 5.90 3.93 -7.77
C ASP A 90 6.60 4.08 -6.43
N SER A 91 6.49 5.22 -5.78
CA SER A 91 7.20 5.46 -4.54
C SER A 91 6.31 5.92 -3.39
N LEU A 92 5.09 6.35 -3.66
CA LEU A 92 4.20 6.86 -2.64
C LEU A 92 2.91 6.06 -2.62
N LEU A 93 2.64 5.40 -1.50
CA LEU A 93 1.43 4.61 -1.30
C LEU A 93 0.53 5.33 -0.31
N THR A 94 -0.73 5.49 -0.66
CA THR A 94 -1.73 6.03 0.24
C THR A 94 -2.79 4.97 0.48
N ILE A 95 -3.12 4.74 1.75
CA ILE A 95 -4.20 3.81 2.12
C ILE A 95 -5.19 4.58 2.99
N GLU A 96 -6.46 4.54 2.60
CA GLU A 96 -7.52 5.18 3.36
C GLU A 96 -8.50 4.13 3.84
N ILE A 97 -8.68 4.07 5.14
CA ILE A 97 -9.60 3.14 5.79
C ILE A 97 -10.48 3.97 6.72
N GLU A 98 -11.77 4.01 6.42
CA GLU A 98 -12.73 4.81 7.16
C GLU A 98 -12.29 6.28 7.20
N ASP A 99 -12.05 6.83 8.38
CA ASP A 99 -11.64 8.22 8.54
C ASP A 99 -10.14 8.39 8.67
N SER A 100 -9.39 7.32 8.47
CA SER A 100 -7.93 7.32 8.58
C SER A 100 -7.29 7.29 7.21
N LYS A 101 -6.23 8.07 7.06
CA LYS A 101 -5.44 8.08 5.83
C LYS A 101 -3.98 7.95 6.20
N MET A 102 -3.30 7.00 5.56
CA MET A 102 -1.89 6.74 5.83
C MET A 102 -1.12 6.90 4.54
N ALA A 103 -0.01 7.62 4.61
CA ALA A 103 0.88 7.81 3.47
C ALA A 103 2.21 7.14 3.76
N PHE A 104 2.63 6.29 2.84
CA PHE A 104 3.85 5.49 2.98
C PHE A 104 4.79 5.78 1.84
N MET A 105 6.09 5.66 2.11
CA MET A 105 7.12 5.73 1.09
C MET A 105 7.72 4.34 0.90
N ARG A 106 7.94 3.98 -0.37
CA ARG A 106 8.56 2.69 -0.68
C ARG A 106 10.01 2.67 -0.24
N LEU A 107 10.37 1.64 0.49
CA LEU A 107 11.76 1.46 0.86
C LEU A 107 12.50 0.73 -0.26
N PRO A 108 13.77 1.05 -0.47
CA PRO A 108 14.55 0.34 -1.49
C PRO A 108 14.71 -1.12 -1.12
N LYS A 109 14.79 -1.96 -2.13
CA LYS A 109 15.00 -3.35 -1.94
C LYS A 109 16.43 -3.56 -1.44
N LYS A 110 16.59 -4.41 -0.43
CA LYS A 110 17.92 -4.68 0.09
C LYS A 110 18.75 -5.41 -0.95
N PRO A 111 19.99 -5.02 -1.14
CA PRO A 111 20.85 -5.76 -2.07
C PRO A 111 21.10 -7.18 -1.55
N GLU A 112 21.17 -8.09 -2.49
CA GLU A 112 21.51 -9.47 -2.14
C GLU A 112 23.02 -9.63 -2.05
N LEU A 113 23.47 -10.36 -1.07
CA LEU A 113 24.89 -10.60 -0.87
C LEU A 113 25.31 -11.96 -1.35
#